data_4d3e5afbcdffc1b3cc1202f25e62a501
#
_entry.id   4d3e5afbcdffc1b3cc1202f25e62a501
#
_cell.length_a   1.000
_cell.length_b   1.000
_cell.length_c   1.000
_cell.angle_alpha   90.00
_cell.angle_beta   90.00
_cell.angle_gamma   90.00
#
_symmetry.space_group_name_H-M   'P 1'
#
loop_
_entity.id
_entity.type
_entity.pdbx_description
1 polymer ?
#
loop_
_entity_poly.entity_id
_entity_poly.type
_entity_poly.pdbx_seq_one_letter_code
_entity_poly.pdbx_strand_id
1 'polypeptide(L)'
;TKNRIQTNTFLIMTNYFPDLIGQHSVKKKLSFYLQAFEKTSQAPFLLMAGAKGLGKTEFAKAFASNLANEDGDKRAFLELNCSTIKNNEQFFEQIFIPLIMDNEITILFDECHALPQDLTMAFLTIFNAESNARKVFEWNGMNFDFNFRQQTFIFATTETDKIFPPLKDRLTTIDFEPYNSEELAEIVKLCAPEIQFEDDCLKSVASTIRGNARSAVKRSKEIMLYCGAKEKNTFDSNDF
;
A
#
# COMPACT_ATOMS: atom_id res chain seq x y z
N THR A 1 -48.17 23.51 -1.65
CA THR A 1 -46.80 24.01 -1.79
C THR A 1 -45.94 23.30 -0.75
N LYS A 2 -45.27 22.18 -1.12
CA LYS A 2 -44.34 21.47 -0.27
C LYS A 2 -42.91 21.89 -0.63
N ASN A 3 -42.31 22.71 0.22
CA ASN A 3 -40.87 23.00 0.16
C ASN A 3 -40.09 21.73 0.43
N ARG A 4 -39.42 21.21 -0.62
CA ARG A 4 -38.37 20.22 -0.51
C ARG A 4 -37.10 20.96 -0.04
N ILE A 5 -36.78 20.84 1.23
CA ILE A 5 -35.46 21.20 1.76
C ILE A 5 -34.47 20.20 1.18
N GLN A 6 -33.69 20.63 0.18
CA GLN A 6 -32.50 19.93 -0.24
C GLN A 6 -31.45 20.08 0.88
N THR A 7 -31.34 19.10 1.73
CA THR A 7 -30.18 18.95 2.62
C THR A 7 -28.96 18.63 1.75
N ASN A 8 -28.18 19.67 1.48
CA ASN A 8 -26.82 19.53 0.96
C ASN A 8 -25.99 18.84 2.07
N THR A 9 -25.98 17.52 2.05
CA THR A 9 -25.04 16.75 2.86
C THR A 9 -23.67 16.93 2.21
N PHE A 10 -22.93 17.92 2.68
CA PHE A 10 -21.48 17.95 2.47
C PHE A 10 -20.95 16.63 3.05
N LEU A 11 -20.67 15.67 2.19
CA LEU A 11 -19.87 14.51 2.55
C LEU A 11 -18.53 15.05 3.06
N ILE A 12 -18.34 15.02 4.37
CA ILE A 12 -17.02 15.19 4.98
C ILE A 12 -16.21 14.04 4.40
N MET A 13 -15.35 14.34 3.42
CA MET A 13 -14.48 13.35 2.84
C MET A 13 -13.49 12.91 3.94
N THR A 14 -13.72 11.75 4.51
CA THR A 14 -12.80 11.15 5.48
C THR A 14 -11.41 11.05 4.82
N ASN A 15 -10.42 11.70 5.41
CA ASN A 15 -9.04 11.59 4.95
C ASN A 15 -8.43 10.33 5.56
N TYR A 16 -8.46 9.23 4.82
CA TYR A 16 -7.89 7.94 5.24
C TYR A 16 -6.36 7.91 5.24
N PHE A 17 -5.70 8.89 4.59
CA PHE A 17 -4.25 8.91 4.37
C PHE A 17 -3.63 10.26 4.75
N PRO A 18 -3.81 10.73 6.02
CA PRO A 18 -3.38 12.08 6.42
C PRO A 18 -1.86 12.26 6.37
N ASP A 19 -1.10 11.21 6.69
CA ASP A 19 0.36 11.24 6.85
C ASP A 19 1.11 10.91 5.55
N LEU A 20 0.40 10.62 4.45
CA LEU A 20 1.00 10.32 3.17
C LEU A 20 0.93 11.53 2.25
N ILE A 21 2.06 11.92 1.68
CA ILE A 21 2.16 13.05 0.75
C ILE A 21 1.89 12.58 -0.69
N GLY A 22 1.31 13.46 -1.52
CA GLY A 22 1.10 13.22 -2.94
C GLY A 22 0.20 12.06 -3.28
N GLN A 23 0.41 11.45 -4.46
CA GLN A 23 -0.33 10.28 -4.95
C GLN A 23 -1.86 10.47 -4.91
N HIS A 24 -2.36 11.62 -5.33
CA HIS A 24 -3.77 12.00 -5.20
C HIS A 24 -4.73 11.02 -5.89
N SER A 25 -4.36 10.49 -7.05
CA SER A 25 -5.13 9.48 -7.79
C SER A 25 -5.22 8.17 -7.00
N VAL A 26 -4.10 7.73 -6.42
CA VAL A 26 -4.01 6.53 -5.55
C VAL A 26 -4.91 6.70 -4.32
N LYS A 27 -4.76 7.82 -3.60
CA LYS A 27 -5.60 8.15 -2.42
C LYS A 27 -7.08 8.10 -2.75
N LYS A 28 -7.48 8.70 -3.87
CA LYS A 28 -8.89 8.72 -4.30
C LYS A 28 -9.42 7.31 -4.56
N LYS A 29 -8.68 6.48 -5.29
CA LYS A 29 -9.07 5.10 -5.60
C LYS A 29 -9.14 4.25 -4.31
N LEU A 30 -8.11 4.33 -3.46
CA LEU A 30 -8.07 3.56 -2.21
C LEU A 30 -9.16 3.99 -1.22
N SER A 31 -9.44 5.31 -1.10
CA SER A 31 -10.55 5.82 -0.28
C SER A 31 -11.90 5.30 -0.73
N PHE A 32 -12.12 5.19 -2.05
CA PHE A 32 -13.33 4.58 -2.59
C PHE A 32 -13.49 3.11 -2.14
N TYR A 33 -12.42 2.33 -2.17
CA TYR A 33 -12.46 0.93 -1.72
C TYR A 33 -12.61 0.78 -0.21
N LEU A 34 -12.06 1.70 0.60
CA LEU A 34 -12.30 1.73 2.04
C LEU A 34 -13.77 2.02 2.36
N GLN A 35 -14.39 3.00 1.68
CA GLN A 35 -15.82 3.29 1.83
C GLN A 35 -16.71 2.11 1.38
N ALA A 36 -16.30 1.39 0.34
CA ALA A 36 -17.00 0.17 -0.08
C ALA A 36 -16.85 -0.94 0.96
N PHE A 37 -15.65 -1.11 1.54
CA PHE A 37 -15.36 -2.08 2.59
C PHE A 37 -16.23 -1.86 3.85
N GLU A 38 -16.43 -0.62 4.29
CA GLU A 38 -17.31 -0.28 5.41
C GLU A 38 -18.74 -0.82 5.25
N LYS A 39 -19.18 -0.99 4.00
CA LYS A 39 -20.53 -1.47 3.68
C LYS A 39 -20.62 -2.97 3.38
N THR A 40 -19.54 -3.54 2.87
CA THR A 40 -19.54 -4.91 2.30
C THR A 40 -18.64 -5.87 3.07
N SER A 41 -17.76 -5.36 3.93
CA SER A 41 -16.66 -6.09 4.57
C SER A 41 -15.73 -6.78 3.58
N GLN A 42 -15.74 -6.37 2.31
CA GLN A 42 -14.87 -6.92 1.26
C GLN A 42 -14.07 -5.81 0.59
N ALA A 43 -12.76 -6.05 0.42
CA ALA A 43 -11.88 -5.25 -0.42
C ALA A 43 -11.58 -5.99 -1.73
N PRO A 44 -11.38 -5.28 -2.85
CA PRO A 44 -10.92 -5.92 -4.08
C PRO A 44 -9.50 -6.44 -3.89
N PHE A 45 -9.10 -7.40 -4.73
CA PHE A 45 -7.70 -7.80 -4.86
C PHE A 45 -6.94 -6.68 -5.55
N LEU A 46 -6.03 -6.01 -4.82
CA LEU A 46 -5.34 -4.83 -5.30
C LEU A 46 -3.97 -5.19 -5.90
N LEU A 47 -3.61 -4.56 -7.02
CA LEU A 47 -2.27 -4.56 -7.57
C LEU A 47 -1.70 -3.15 -7.54
N MET A 48 -0.76 -2.88 -6.64
CA MET A 48 -0.02 -1.63 -6.57
C MET A 48 1.16 -1.65 -7.53
N ALA A 49 1.06 -0.88 -8.60
CA ALA A 49 2.00 -0.87 -9.72
C ALA A 49 2.78 0.45 -9.79
N GLY A 50 4.08 0.38 -10.03
CA GLY A 50 4.90 1.58 -10.21
C GLY A 50 6.35 1.38 -9.82
N ALA A 51 7.22 2.33 -10.17
CA ALA A 51 8.64 2.25 -9.93
C ALA A 51 9.01 2.08 -8.44
N LYS A 52 10.25 1.70 -8.19
CA LYS A 52 10.76 1.51 -6.82
C LYS A 52 10.76 2.83 -6.05
N GLY A 53 10.32 2.78 -4.79
CA GLY A 53 10.39 3.94 -3.89
C GLY A 53 9.23 4.94 -4.03
N LEU A 54 8.16 4.60 -4.75
CA LEU A 54 6.96 5.44 -4.88
C LEU A 54 5.95 5.30 -3.72
N GLY A 55 6.28 4.53 -2.69
CA GLY A 55 5.44 4.43 -1.49
C GLY A 55 4.42 3.28 -1.51
N LYS A 56 4.46 2.35 -2.47
CA LYS A 56 3.51 1.22 -2.57
C LYS A 56 3.27 0.51 -1.24
N THR A 57 4.35 0.11 -0.56
CA THR A 57 4.28 -0.58 0.73
C THR A 57 3.67 0.30 1.83
N GLU A 58 4.01 1.60 1.89
CA GLU A 58 3.43 2.52 2.88
C GLU A 58 1.94 2.76 2.64
N PHE A 59 1.53 2.89 1.38
CA PHE A 59 0.10 2.96 1.03
C PHE A 59 -0.64 1.65 1.33
N ALA A 60 -0.01 0.49 1.14
CA ALA A 60 -0.59 -0.81 1.52
C ALA A 60 -0.81 -0.90 3.04
N LYS A 61 0.19 -0.49 3.84
CA LYS A 61 0.09 -0.42 5.31
C LYS A 61 -1.00 0.55 5.77
N ALA A 62 -1.04 1.74 5.18
CA ALA A 62 -2.05 2.73 5.50
C ALA A 62 -3.46 2.26 5.09
N PHE A 63 -3.61 1.60 3.95
CA PHE A 63 -4.87 0.97 3.55
C PHE A 63 -5.29 -0.10 4.55
N ALA A 64 -4.40 -1.03 4.90
CA ALA A 64 -4.64 -2.09 5.86
C ALA A 64 -5.04 -1.56 7.25
N SER A 65 -4.40 -0.46 7.69
CA SER A 65 -4.71 0.14 9.00
C SER A 65 -6.11 0.77 9.10
N ASN A 66 -6.77 0.98 7.96
CA ASN A 66 -8.16 1.45 7.87
C ASN A 66 -9.17 0.29 7.70
N LEU A 67 -8.71 -0.97 7.61
CA LEU A 67 -9.58 -2.14 7.59
C LEU A 67 -9.78 -2.62 9.04
N ALA A 68 -11.02 -2.62 9.49
CA ALA A 68 -11.37 -3.17 10.79
C ALA A 68 -11.64 -4.68 10.70
N ASN A 69 -11.44 -5.39 11.81
CA ASN A 69 -11.91 -6.73 12.02
C ASN A 69 -13.41 -6.72 12.46
N GLU A 70 -13.99 -7.88 12.75
CA GLU A 70 -15.38 -8.00 13.21
C GLU A 70 -15.61 -7.28 14.57
N ASP A 71 -14.59 -7.20 15.41
CA ASP A 71 -14.64 -6.51 16.71
C ASP A 71 -14.41 -5.00 16.62
N GLY A 72 -14.06 -4.48 15.42
CA GLY A 72 -13.77 -3.07 15.18
C GLY A 72 -12.30 -2.68 15.39
N ASP A 73 -11.42 -3.63 15.71
CA ASP A 73 -9.98 -3.42 15.84
C ASP A 73 -9.28 -3.45 14.48
N LYS A 74 -8.06 -2.93 14.43
CA LYS A 74 -7.23 -2.99 13.23
C LYS A 74 -6.84 -4.44 12.91
N ARG A 75 -6.99 -4.82 11.64
CA ARG A 75 -6.54 -6.12 11.15
C ARG A 75 -5.02 -6.27 11.25
N ALA A 76 -4.57 -7.50 11.49
CA ALA A 76 -3.16 -7.84 11.37
C ALA A 76 -2.65 -7.56 9.94
N PHE A 77 -1.38 -7.19 9.81
CA PHE A 77 -0.74 -6.94 8.52
C PHE A 77 0.47 -7.84 8.34
N LEU A 78 0.50 -8.60 7.25
CA LEU A 78 1.59 -9.49 6.88
C LEU A 78 2.21 -9.03 5.56
N GLU A 79 3.48 -8.68 5.57
CA GLU A 79 4.26 -8.34 4.38
C GLU A 79 5.11 -9.54 3.96
N LEU A 80 4.90 -10.04 2.76
CA LEU A 80 5.61 -11.18 2.18
C LEU A 80 6.41 -10.71 0.96
N ASN A 81 7.72 -10.89 1.00
CA ASN A 81 8.53 -10.70 -0.20
C ASN A 81 8.45 -11.97 -1.06
N CYS A 82 7.81 -11.86 -2.23
CA CYS A 82 7.56 -13.01 -3.09
C CYS A 82 8.83 -13.69 -3.60
N SER A 83 9.97 -12.97 -3.67
CA SER A 83 11.25 -13.57 -4.05
C SER A 83 11.79 -14.61 -3.04
N THR A 84 11.25 -14.64 -1.82
CA THR A 84 11.63 -15.60 -0.79
C THR A 84 10.73 -16.84 -0.75
N ILE A 85 9.61 -16.82 -1.47
CA ILE A 85 8.68 -17.96 -1.57
C ILE A 85 9.19 -18.89 -2.68
N LYS A 86 9.40 -20.16 -2.36
CA LYS A 86 10.01 -21.11 -3.31
C LYS A 86 8.99 -21.88 -4.13
N ASN A 87 7.85 -22.25 -3.53
CA ASN A 87 6.83 -23.11 -4.15
C ASN A 87 5.51 -23.07 -3.34
N ASN A 88 4.49 -23.78 -3.83
CA ASN A 88 3.21 -23.96 -3.17
C ASN A 88 3.32 -24.56 -1.78
N GLU A 89 4.15 -25.59 -1.60
CA GLU A 89 4.31 -26.29 -0.32
C GLU A 89 4.74 -25.31 0.77
N GLN A 90 5.79 -24.52 0.51
CA GLN A 90 6.23 -23.51 1.47
C GLN A 90 5.14 -22.49 1.77
N PHE A 91 4.42 -22.04 0.75
CA PHE A 91 3.36 -21.05 0.95
C PHE A 91 2.23 -21.62 1.80
N PHE A 92 1.68 -22.79 1.45
CA PHE A 92 0.53 -23.33 2.16
C PHE A 92 0.87 -23.83 3.55
N GLU A 93 1.96 -24.56 3.72
CA GLU A 93 2.30 -25.18 5.02
C GLU A 93 2.97 -24.22 6.00
N GLN A 94 3.85 -23.32 5.51
CA GLN A 94 4.64 -22.46 6.39
C GLN A 94 4.11 -21.04 6.52
N ILE A 95 3.22 -20.60 5.61
CA ILE A 95 2.70 -19.24 5.61
C ILE A 95 1.18 -19.24 5.76
N PHE A 96 0.45 -19.91 4.87
CA PHE A 96 -1.01 -19.82 4.85
C PHE A 96 -1.64 -20.44 6.10
N ILE A 97 -1.34 -21.71 6.40
CA ILE A 97 -1.89 -22.41 7.56
C ILE A 97 -1.59 -21.67 8.88
N PRO A 98 -0.32 -21.36 9.22
CA PRO A 98 -0.03 -20.79 10.53
C PRO A 98 -0.34 -19.30 10.68
N LEU A 99 -0.42 -18.53 9.59
CA LEU A 99 -0.47 -17.08 9.66
C LEU A 99 -1.74 -16.47 9.04
N ILE A 100 -2.36 -17.12 8.05
CA ILE A 100 -3.43 -16.52 7.25
C ILE A 100 -4.76 -17.23 7.48
N MET A 101 -4.77 -18.56 7.51
CA MET A 101 -5.98 -19.36 7.65
C MET A 101 -6.67 -19.02 8.97
N ASP A 102 -7.98 -18.79 8.92
CA ASP A 102 -8.83 -18.45 10.08
C ASP A 102 -8.46 -17.13 10.80
N ASN A 103 -7.59 -16.31 10.22
CA ASN A 103 -7.22 -15.01 10.77
C ASN A 103 -7.82 -13.84 9.97
N GLU A 104 -8.19 -12.76 10.67
CA GLU A 104 -8.57 -11.48 10.08
C GLU A 104 -7.31 -10.66 9.79
N ILE A 105 -6.84 -10.74 8.54
CA ILE A 105 -5.51 -10.27 8.16
C ILE A 105 -5.50 -9.62 6.78
N THR A 106 -4.64 -8.63 6.62
CA THR A 106 -4.27 -8.08 5.32
C THR A 106 -2.88 -8.55 4.93
N ILE A 107 -2.76 -9.13 3.75
CA ILE A 107 -1.52 -9.69 3.22
C ILE A 107 -1.03 -8.82 2.06
N LEU A 108 0.21 -8.36 2.13
CA LEU A 108 0.93 -7.73 1.03
C LEU A 108 1.93 -8.71 0.43
N PHE A 109 1.71 -9.07 -0.84
CA PHE A 109 2.68 -9.78 -1.67
C PHE A 109 3.57 -8.75 -2.39
N ASP A 110 4.69 -8.39 -1.77
CA ASP A 110 5.65 -7.45 -2.37
C ASP A 110 6.54 -8.15 -3.39
N GLU A 111 6.91 -7.42 -4.45
CA GLU A 111 7.62 -7.92 -5.63
C GLU A 111 6.92 -9.15 -6.26
N CYS A 112 5.59 -9.05 -6.43
CA CYS A 112 4.74 -10.18 -6.85
C CYS A 112 5.06 -10.72 -8.25
N HIS A 113 5.84 -10.02 -9.06
CA HIS A 113 6.40 -10.55 -10.32
C HIS A 113 7.39 -11.71 -10.08
N ALA A 114 7.90 -11.88 -8.85
CA ALA A 114 8.80 -12.97 -8.45
C ALA A 114 8.05 -14.18 -7.85
N LEU A 115 6.71 -14.20 -7.90
CA LEU A 115 5.93 -15.36 -7.45
C LEU A 115 6.32 -16.62 -8.22
N PRO A 116 6.50 -17.78 -7.55
CA PRO A 116 6.68 -19.07 -8.20
C PRO A 116 5.52 -19.38 -9.16
N GLN A 117 5.83 -20.05 -10.26
CA GLN A 117 4.83 -20.35 -11.30
C GLN A 117 3.68 -21.22 -10.77
N ASP A 118 3.98 -22.24 -9.96
CA ASP A 118 2.99 -23.13 -9.36
C ASP A 118 2.04 -22.35 -8.43
N LEU A 119 2.57 -21.43 -7.61
CA LEU A 119 1.76 -20.56 -6.76
C LEU A 119 0.95 -19.54 -7.57
N THR A 120 1.52 -19.00 -8.64
CA THR A 120 0.79 -18.15 -9.58
C THR A 120 -0.41 -18.87 -10.17
N MET A 121 -0.27 -20.13 -10.56
CA MET A 121 -1.35 -20.96 -11.10
C MET A 121 -2.42 -21.27 -10.04
N ALA A 122 -2.02 -21.54 -8.79
CA ALA A 122 -2.97 -21.69 -7.68
C ALA A 122 -3.78 -20.40 -7.45
N PHE A 123 -3.15 -19.24 -7.50
CA PHE A 123 -3.80 -17.94 -7.33
C PHE A 123 -4.83 -17.63 -8.43
N LEU A 124 -4.67 -18.16 -9.66
CA LEU A 124 -5.72 -18.03 -10.68
C LEU A 124 -7.03 -18.71 -10.27
N THR A 125 -6.94 -19.80 -9.52
CA THR A 125 -8.12 -20.50 -9.01
C THR A 125 -8.68 -19.81 -7.77
N ILE A 126 -7.81 -19.36 -6.87
CA ILE A 126 -8.18 -18.73 -5.60
C ILE A 126 -8.82 -17.36 -5.85
N PHE A 127 -8.20 -16.50 -6.66
CA PHE A 127 -8.66 -15.13 -6.94
C PHE A 127 -9.57 -15.03 -8.16
N ASN A 128 -10.27 -16.10 -8.50
CA ASN A 128 -11.26 -16.02 -9.56
C ASN A 128 -12.44 -15.13 -9.13
N ALA A 129 -12.84 -14.20 -10.01
CA ALA A 129 -13.82 -13.15 -9.77
C ALA A 129 -15.28 -13.64 -9.66
N GLU A 130 -15.51 -14.80 -9.09
CA GLU A 130 -16.86 -15.21 -8.70
C GLU A 130 -17.29 -14.46 -7.44
N SER A 131 -18.55 -14.04 -7.39
CA SER A 131 -19.17 -13.18 -6.38
C SER A 131 -19.20 -13.76 -4.94
N ASN A 132 -18.45 -14.80 -4.66
CA ASN A 132 -18.45 -15.48 -3.37
C ASN A 132 -17.39 -14.90 -2.43
N ALA A 133 -17.82 -14.55 -1.22
CA ALA A 133 -16.93 -14.09 -0.16
C ALA A 133 -15.96 -15.18 0.33
N ARG A 134 -16.15 -16.43 -0.08
CA ARG A 134 -15.33 -17.58 0.29
C ARG A 134 -14.94 -18.41 -0.93
N LYS A 135 -13.74 -18.96 -0.92
CA LYS A 135 -13.20 -19.88 -1.92
C LYS A 135 -12.49 -21.04 -1.23
N VAL A 136 -12.90 -22.25 -1.55
CA VAL A 136 -12.16 -23.46 -1.14
C VAL A 136 -11.19 -23.82 -2.26
N PHE A 137 -9.95 -24.05 -1.91
CA PHE A 137 -8.88 -24.50 -2.79
C PHE A 137 -8.31 -25.81 -2.28
N GLU A 138 -8.34 -26.86 -3.09
CA GLU A 138 -7.75 -28.15 -2.75
C GLU A 138 -6.31 -28.22 -3.22
N TRP A 139 -5.41 -28.60 -2.32
CA TRP A 139 -4.01 -28.87 -2.60
C TRP A 139 -3.52 -30.03 -1.75
N ASN A 140 -2.86 -31.02 -2.38
CA ASN A 140 -2.37 -32.25 -1.72
C ASN A 140 -3.42 -32.98 -0.87
N GLY A 141 -4.67 -33.03 -1.30
CA GLY A 141 -5.77 -33.70 -0.57
C GLY A 141 -6.26 -32.91 0.65
N MET A 142 -5.77 -31.70 0.88
CA MET A 142 -6.23 -30.78 1.91
C MET A 142 -7.04 -29.63 1.30
N ASN A 143 -8.08 -29.21 1.99
CA ASN A 143 -8.91 -28.09 1.60
C ASN A 143 -8.49 -26.83 2.37
N PHE A 144 -8.22 -25.75 1.65
CA PHE A 144 -7.89 -24.44 2.18
C PHE A 144 -9.04 -23.48 1.95
N ASP A 145 -9.59 -22.91 3.03
CA ASP A 145 -10.71 -21.97 2.97
C ASP A 145 -10.16 -20.52 2.96
N PHE A 146 -10.42 -19.81 1.89
CA PHE A 146 -10.13 -18.39 1.73
C PHE A 146 -11.38 -17.58 2.02
N ASN A 147 -11.41 -16.86 3.12
CA ASN A 147 -12.51 -15.97 3.50
C ASN A 147 -12.14 -14.50 3.19
N PHE A 148 -12.60 -13.98 2.04
CA PHE A 148 -12.29 -12.64 1.57
C PHE A 148 -12.96 -11.50 2.36
N ARG A 149 -13.81 -11.82 3.33
CA ARG A 149 -14.28 -10.83 4.31
C ARG A 149 -13.28 -10.62 5.45
N GLN A 150 -12.54 -11.66 5.80
CA GLN A 150 -11.54 -11.66 6.85
C GLN A 150 -10.13 -11.44 6.29
N GLN A 151 -9.87 -11.92 5.08
CA GLN A 151 -8.56 -11.87 4.43
C GLN A 151 -8.57 -10.87 3.28
N THR A 152 -7.69 -9.89 3.33
CA THR A 152 -7.49 -8.91 2.24
C THR A 152 -6.13 -9.14 1.59
N PHE A 153 -6.11 -9.20 0.26
CA PHE A 153 -4.91 -9.50 -0.52
C PHE A 153 -4.50 -8.30 -1.36
N ILE A 154 -3.28 -7.83 -1.14
CA ILE A 154 -2.66 -6.72 -1.87
C ILE A 154 -1.39 -7.26 -2.51
N PHE A 155 -1.20 -6.94 -3.78
CA PHE A 155 -0.02 -7.26 -4.56
C PHE A 155 0.73 -5.97 -4.88
N ALA A 156 2.04 -5.98 -4.85
CA ALA A 156 2.86 -4.86 -5.26
C ALA A 156 3.96 -5.31 -6.21
N THR A 157 4.24 -4.49 -7.22
CA THR A 157 5.30 -4.78 -8.19
C THR A 157 5.95 -3.52 -8.72
N THR A 158 7.21 -3.64 -9.10
CA THR A 158 7.95 -2.67 -9.90
C THR A 158 7.94 -3.03 -11.40
N GLU A 159 7.51 -4.24 -11.75
CA GLU A 159 7.62 -4.83 -13.09
C GLU A 159 6.27 -5.44 -13.53
N THR A 160 5.34 -4.57 -13.92
CA THR A 160 3.95 -4.96 -14.27
C THR A 160 3.85 -5.82 -15.51
N ASP A 161 4.81 -5.71 -16.41
CA ASP A 161 4.93 -6.51 -17.65
C ASP A 161 5.38 -7.95 -17.39
N LYS A 162 6.01 -8.21 -16.24
CA LYS A 162 6.40 -9.57 -15.82
C LYS A 162 5.29 -10.34 -15.10
N ILE A 163 4.20 -9.67 -14.71
CA ILE A 163 3.08 -10.36 -14.08
C ILE A 163 2.34 -11.18 -15.13
N PHE A 164 2.05 -12.43 -14.78
CA PHE A 164 1.26 -13.31 -15.63
C PHE A 164 -0.11 -12.66 -15.94
N PRO A 165 -0.43 -12.39 -17.24
CA PRO A 165 -1.60 -11.60 -17.61
C PRO A 165 -2.92 -12.09 -16.99
N PRO A 166 -3.23 -13.41 -16.98
CA PRO A 166 -4.46 -13.90 -16.34
C PRO A 166 -4.55 -13.61 -14.83
N LEU A 167 -3.44 -13.53 -14.12
CA LEU A 167 -3.45 -13.09 -12.72
C LEU A 167 -3.70 -11.59 -12.63
N LYS A 168 -3.04 -10.79 -13.46
CA LYS A 168 -3.24 -9.34 -13.52
C LYS A 168 -4.70 -8.96 -13.79
N ASP A 169 -5.38 -9.69 -14.67
CA ASP A 169 -6.79 -9.45 -15.00
C ASP A 169 -7.76 -9.69 -13.82
N ARG A 170 -7.32 -10.40 -12.79
CA ARG A 170 -8.08 -10.63 -11.55
C ARG A 170 -7.85 -9.57 -10.50
N LEU A 171 -6.87 -8.70 -10.70
CA LEU A 171 -6.45 -7.69 -9.75
C LEU A 171 -6.88 -6.30 -10.20
N THR A 172 -7.28 -5.48 -9.25
CA THR A 172 -7.58 -4.06 -9.49
C THR A 172 -6.30 -3.25 -9.42
N THR A 173 -5.85 -2.72 -10.55
CA THR A 173 -4.59 -1.99 -10.63
C THR A 173 -4.70 -0.56 -10.09
N ILE A 174 -3.76 -0.23 -9.21
CA ILE A 174 -3.51 1.09 -8.63
C ILE A 174 -2.13 1.54 -9.10
N ASP A 175 -2.09 2.51 -10.03
CA ASP A 175 -0.85 3.00 -10.61
C ASP A 175 -0.27 4.14 -9.77
N PHE A 176 1.00 4.01 -9.42
CA PHE A 176 1.78 5.01 -8.70
C PHE A 176 2.62 5.83 -9.67
N GLU A 177 2.58 7.14 -9.51
CA GLU A 177 3.29 8.09 -10.35
C GLU A 177 4.53 8.66 -9.63
N PRO A 178 5.55 9.14 -10.37
CA PRO A 178 6.66 9.88 -9.77
C PRO A 178 6.15 11.12 -9.02
N TYR A 179 6.77 11.41 -7.87
CA TYR A 179 6.50 12.63 -7.11
C TYR A 179 7.07 13.86 -7.83
N ASN A 180 6.37 14.97 -7.75
CA ASN A 180 6.90 16.26 -8.18
C ASN A 180 7.83 16.87 -7.10
N SER A 181 8.51 17.97 -7.43
CA SER A 181 9.47 18.60 -6.52
C SER A 181 8.83 19.16 -5.25
N GLU A 182 7.60 19.64 -5.32
CA GLU A 182 6.87 20.18 -4.17
C GLU A 182 6.52 19.06 -3.18
N GLU A 183 5.98 17.95 -3.69
CA GLU A 183 5.68 16.76 -2.90
C GLU A 183 6.95 16.17 -2.26
N LEU A 184 8.08 16.16 -2.98
CA LEU A 184 9.35 15.69 -2.43
C LEU A 184 9.86 16.60 -1.33
N ALA A 185 9.71 17.93 -1.47
CA ALA A 185 10.02 18.89 -0.42
C ALA A 185 9.18 18.66 0.83
N GLU A 186 7.89 18.45 0.67
CA GLU A 186 6.99 18.12 1.77
C GLU A 186 7.40 16.81 2.47
N ILE A 187 7.77 15.77 1.72
CA ILE A 187 8.25 14.51 2.29
C ILE A 187 9.53 14.72 3.10
N VAL A 188 10.50 15.51 2.58
CA VAL A 188 11.74 15.83 3.31
C VAL A 188 11.42 16.54 4.62
N LYS A 189 10.55 17.54 4.59
CA LYS A 189 10.12 18.30 5.77
C LYS A 189 9.39 17.43 6.79
N LEU A 190 8.46 16.60 6.34
CA LEU A 190 7.71 15.68 7.20
C LEU A 190 8.62 14.68 7.90
N CYS A 191 9.65 14.19 7.21
CA CYS A 191 10.60 13.21 7.75
C CYS A 191 11.72 13.81 8.61
N ALA A 192 11.82 15.14 8.68
CA ALA A 192 12.79 15.87 9.53
C ALA A 192 12.09 16.99 10.33
N PRO A 193 11.11 16.66 11.19
CA PRO A 193 10.24 17.65 11.83
C PRO A 193 10.98 18.61 12.78
N GLU A 194 12.14 18.22 13.28
CA GLU A 194 12.96 19.03 14.20
C GLU A 194 13.84 20.06 13.45
N ILE A 195 13.93 19.96 12.12
CA ILE A 195 14.77 20.83 11.30
C ILE A 195 13.93 21.96 10.71
N GLN A 196 14.38 23.19 10.92
CA GLN A 196 13.83 24.37 10.25
C GLN A 196 14.56 24.57 8.92
N PHE A 197 13.84 24.42 7.81
CA PHE A 197 14.37 24.61 6.49
C PHE A 197 14.16 26.05 6.01
N GLU A 198 15.16 26.64 5.37
CA GLU A 198 14.97 27.79 4.49
C GLU A 198 14.23 27.33 3.22
N ASP A 199 13.20 28.06 2.78
CA ASP A 199 12.30 27.64 1.68
C ASP A 199 13.06 27.37 0.37
N ASP A 200 14.01 28.23 0.00
CA ASP A 200 14.77 28.06 -1.24
C ASP A 200 15.78 26.92 -1.15
N CYS A 201 16.34 26.68 0.04
CA CYS A 201 17.19 25.52 0.30
C CYS A 201 16.38 24.22 0.19
N LEU A 202 15.19 24.16 0.78
CA LEU A 202 14.34 22.98 0.70
C LEU A 202 13.94 22.64 -0.74
N LYS A 203 13.62 23.64 -1.57
CA LYS A 203 13.38 23.47 -3.00
C LYS A 203 14.60 22.94 -3.74
N SER A 204 15.78 23.48 -3.41
CA SER A 204 17.05 23.02 -3.99
C SER A 204 17.33 21.56 -3.64
N VAL A 205 17.14 21.17 -2.38
CA VAL A 205 17.24 19.77 -1.93
C VAL A 205 16.29 18.89 -2.74
N ALA A 206 15.01 19.27 -2.82
CA ALA A 206 13.98 18.50 -3.53
C ALA A 206 14.30 18.33 -5.03
N SER A 207 14.88 19.34 -5.68
CA SER A 207 15.26 19.30 -7.09
C SER A 207 16.34 18.26 -7.41
N THR A 208 17.16 17.88 -6.42
CA THR A 208 18.17 16.82 -6.57
C THR A 208 17.60 15.41 -6.46
N ILE A 209 16.37 15.29 -5.98
CA ILE A 209 15.70 14.00 -5.76
C ILE A 209 14.91 13.63 -7.02
N ARG A 210 15.13 12.41 -7.55
CA ARG A 210 14.53 11.95 -8.81
C ARG A 210 13.15 11.32 -8.59
N GLY A 211 12.11 12.11 -8.27
CA GLY A 211 10.71 11.69 -8.25
C GLY A 211 10.38 10.49 -7.32
N ASN A 212 11.18 10.26 -6.29
CA ASN A 212 11.23 9.03 -5.52
C ASN A 212 11.20 9.33 -4.01
N ALA A 213 10.10 9.00 -3.35
CA ALA A 213 9.91 9.24 -1.92
C ALA A 213 10.97 8.56 -1.03
N ARG A 214 11.45 7.36 -1.39
CA ARG A 214 12.53 6.68 -0.65
C ARG A 214 13.82 7.52 -0.64
N SER A 215 14.14 8.18 -1.76
CA SER A 215 15.28 9.09 -1.83
C SER A 215 15.07 10.36 -1.00
N ALA A 216 13.83 10.88 -0.93
CA ALA A 216 13.49 12.01 -0.07
C ALA A 216 13.67 11.65 1.42
N VAL A 217 13.15 10.50 1.85
CA VAL A 217 13.34 9.97 3.21
C VAL A 217 14.83 9.74 3.53
N LYS A 218 15.61 9.24 2.58
CA LYS A 218 17.04 9.08 2.77
C LYS A 218 17.73 10.45 2.94
N ARG A 219 17.38 11.42 2.11
CA ARG A 219 17.94 12.77 2.17
C ARG A 219 17.58 13.47 3.50
N SER A 220 16.36 13.35 3.99
CA SER A 220 15.98 13.92 5.30
C SER A 220 16.80 13.33 6.44
N LYS A 221 17.08 12.02 6.43
CA LYS A 221 17.96 11.38 7.42
C LYS A 221 19.41 11.90 7.36
N GLU A 222 19.94 12.10 6.17
CA GLU A 222 21.26 12.67 5.97
C GLU A 222 21.34 14.11 6.53
N ILE A 223 20.29 14.92 6.29
CA ILE A 223 20.19 16.29 6.81
C ILE A 223 20.11 16.27 8.35
N MET A 224 19.28 15.43 8.94
CA MET A 224 19.20 15.31 10.41
C MET A 224 20.54 14.91 11.03
N LEU A 225 21.25 13.96 10.44
CA LEU A 225 22.60 13.58 10.90
C LEU A 225 23.59 14.71 10.79
N TYR A 226 23.57 15.47 9.69
CA TYR A 226 24.43 16.64 9.51
C TYR A 226 24.13 17.73 10.54
N CYS A 227 22.86 18.09 10.71
CA CYS A 227 22.45 19.10 11.68
C CYS A 227 22.80 18.68 13.11
N GLY A 228 22.57 17.41 13.46
CA GLY A 228 22.97 16.86 14.76
C GLY A 228 24.47 16.94 15.01
N ALA A 229 25.29 16.60 14.01
CA ALA A 229 26.75 16.72 14.12
C ALA A 229 27.25 18.20 14.25
N LYS A 230 26.45 19.16 13.81
CA LYS A 230 26.71 20.59 13.91
C LYS A 230 26.01 21.24 15.11
N GLU A 231 25.29 20.47 15.90
CA GLU A 231 24.51 20.95 17.06
C GLU A 231 23.53 22.08 16.70
N LYS A 232 22.88 21.98 15.51
CA LYS A 232 21.94 22.98 15.02
C LYS A 232 20.62 22.32 14.57
N ASN A 233 19.55 23.11 14.56
CA ASN A 233 18.23 22.70 14.11
C ASN A 233 17.74 23.44 12.85
N THR A 234 18.64 24.14 12.16
CA THR A 234 18.35 24.86 10.92
C THR A 234 19.16 24.26 9.77
N PHE A 235 18.60 24.29 8.56
CA PHE A 235 19.29 23.88 7.34
C PHE A 235 19.04 24.94 6.26
N ASP A 236 20.09 25.61 5.83
CA ASP A 236 20.07 26.75 4.91
C ASP A 236 20.93 26.54 3.67
N SER A 237 20.98 27.54 2.79
CA SER A 237 21.69 27.47 1.51
C SER A 237 23.21 27.33 1.65
N ASN A 238 23.79 27.60 2.84
CA ASN A 238 25.24 27.42 3.09
C ASN A 238 25.54 25.95 3.49
N ASP A 239 24.53 25.18 3.82
CA ASP A 239 24.63 23.76 4.24
C ASP A 239 24.48 22.79 3.06
N PHE A 240 23.90 23.25 1.97
CA PHE A 240 23.61 22.48 0.76
C PHE A 240 24.80 22.50 -0.21
#